data_701c371da4e2f557a989c0eb3c3a0e09
#
_entry.id   701c371da4e2f557a989c0eb3c3a0e09
#
_cell.length_a   1.000
_cell.length_b   1.000
_cell.length_c   1.000
_cell.angle_alpha   90.00
_cell.angle_beta   90.00
_cell.angle_gamma   90.00
#
_symmetry.space_group_name_H-M   'P 1'
#
loop_
_entity.id
_entity.type
_entity.pdbx_description
1 polymer ?
#
loop_
_entity_poly.entity_id
_entity_poly.type
_entity_poly.pdbx_seq_one_letter_code
_entity_poly.pdbx_strand_id
1 'polypeptide(L)'
;MFIGRQNELNYFNNKYNENGGQLIVLYGRRRVGKTETLREFCKGKPHVFFSCTETTDAVQLRNFSNCMLREEIPAKNYISSFHDWETAFRSVLELPYGEEKKLLIIDEFPYMCHGNKSIPSILQNLWDTELKDKNVMLILCGSAMSFMEKELLAEKNPLYGRATGIYKMREMSFYDAAKFFPNYSAKDKLLSYAILGGIPHYLCQWNSNLSLEENIKRNILTKGCVLYSEVEFLLHQELRETPIYNSIIEAVALGNTKLNAISQKSLVEDTSKTSVYLKNLMELGIVEREFSVDAGIKEHGNSNRGIYRLTDNYFRFWYAFCFTNFSQLEDGDVDGVYEYLVKPMLQQFASITFESVCHEFVREMQKKNALPFRYAKMGRWMGKTTVRDDAMPGGVRISESEIDLLCISADAKQYLLGECKLKTSPFSYSEYLDTLAKLASLKKEAKFYYALFSESGFDEKIIEEAAGNNTMLYTLEQIVNYK
;
A
#
# COMPACT_ATOMS: atom_id res chain seq x y z
N MET A 1 11.05 15.17 -10.94
CA MET A 1 9.64 15.49 -11.30
C MET A 1 8.76 14.81 -10.26
N PHE A 2 7.77 15.52 -9.67
CA PHE A 2 6.78 14.93 -8.76
C PHE A 2 5.70 14.21 -9.59
N ILE A 3 5.35 12.98 -9.21
CA ILE A 3 4.43 12.12 -9.98
C ILE A 3 3.31 11.61 -9.07
N GLY A 4 2.07 11.66 -9.57
CA GLY A 4 0.89 11.14 -8.86
C GLY A 4 0.50 11.96 -7.63
N ARG A 5 -0.10 11.31 -6.64
CA ARG A 5 -0.50 11.90 -5.34
C ARG A 5 -1.53 13.03 -5.42
N GLN A 6 -2.33 13.06 -6.48
CA GLN A 6 -3.30 14.13 -6.66
C GLN A 6 -4.39 14.13 -5.57
N ASN A 7 -4.77 12.95 -5.08
CA ASN A 7 -5.76 12.83 -4.01
C ASN A 7 -5.24 13.41 -2.69
N GLU A 8 -3.97 13.12 -2.37
CA GLU A 8 -3.28 13.66 -1.19
C GLU A 8 -3.15 15.17 -1.28
N LEU A 9 -2.67 15.68 -2.41
CA LEU A 9 -2.54 17.12 -2.63
C LEU A 9 -3.90 17.83 -2.55
N ASN A 10 -4.94 17.27 -3.14
CA ASN A 10 -6.30 17.81 -3.05
C ASN A 10 -6.81 17.81 -1.61
N TYR A 11 -6.56 16.74 -0.84
CA TYR A 11 -6.91 16.67 0.56
C TYR A 11 -6.23 17.79 1.38
N PHE A 12 -4.91 17.97 1.24
CA PHE A 12 -4.21 19.03 1.95
C PHE A 12 -4.63 20.43 1.52
N ASN A 13 -4.86 20.65 0.21
CA ASN A 13 -5.36 21.93 -0.28
C ASN A 13 -6.77 22.25 0.25
N ASN A 14 -7.66 21.27 0.31
CA ASN A 14 -8.98 21.46 0.88
C ASN A 14 -8.86 21.85 2.36
N LYS A 15 -8.04 21.14 3.14
CA LYS A 15 -7.78 21.46 4.56
C LYS A 15 -7.12 22.82 4.77
N TYR A 16 -6.22 23.21 3.88
CA TYR A 16 -5.61 24.53 3.92
C TYR A 16 -6.62 25.67 3.73
N ASN A 17 -7.61 25.44 2.88
CA ASN A 17 -8.66 26.45 2.57
C ASN A 17 -9.83 26.45 3.58
N GLU A 18 -9.92 25.47 4.49
CA GLU A 18 -10.92 25.48 5.57
C GLU A 18 -10.65 26.61 6.57
N ASN A 19 -11.70 27.26 7.07
CA ASN A 19 -11.58 28.30 8.10
C ASN A 19 -11.11 27.72 9.44
N GLY A 20 -10.46 28.56 10.25
CA GLY A 20 -9.95 28.20 11.57
C GLY A 20 -8.69 27.33 11.51
N GLY A 21 -8.25 26.89 12.68
CA GLY A 21 -7.08 26.06 12.84
C GLY A 21 -7.26 24.66 12.25
N GLN A 22 -6.22 24.16 11.60
CA GLN A 22 -6.18 22.79 11.09
C GLN A 22 -5.00 22.04 11.75
N LEU A 23 -5.30 20.92 12.42
CA LEU A 23 -4.31 20.01 12.98
C LEU A 23 -4.40 18.67 12.22
N ILE A 24 -3.43 18.43 11.37
CA ILE A 24 -3.40 17.26 10.49
C ILE A 24 -2.34 16.27 10.98
N VAL A 25 -2.72 15.02 11.13
CA VAL A 25 -1.79 13.90 11.36
C VAL A 25 -1.61 13.14 10.05
N LEU A 26 -0.39 13.22 9.48
CA LEU A 26 0.00 12.47 8.29
C LEU A 26 0.93 11.33 8.70
N TYR A 27 0.57 10.10 8.37
CA TYR A 27 1.43 8.98 8.65
C TYR A 27 1.37 7.91 7.56
N GLY A 28 2.32 7.01 7.58
CA GLY A 28 2.43 5.94 6.61
C GLY A 28 3.83 5.36 6.63
N ARG A 29 3.99 4.19 6.02
CA ARG A 29 5.25 3.46 5.93
C ARG A 29 6.39 4.36 5.44
N ARG A 30 7.63 4.03 5.80
CA ARG A 30 8.82 4.67 5.23
C ARG A 30 8.82 4.57 3.70
N ARG A 31 9.38 5.59 3.03
CA ARG A 31 9.58 5.63 1.57
C ARG A 31 8.32 5.73 0.70
N VAL A 32 7.12 5.86 1.31
CA VAL A 32 5.88 6.11 0.55
C VAL A 32 5.76 7.55 0.01
N GLY A 33 6.73 8.43 0.30
CA GLY A 33 6.80 9.77 -0.26
C GLY A 33 6.09 10.86 0.55
N LYS A 34 5.88 10.69 1.87
CA LYS A 34 5.24 11.71 2.73
C LYS A 34 5.92 13.08 2.64
N THR A 35 7.21 13.13 2.91
CA THR A 35 8.02 14.37 2.89
C THR A 35 7.97 15.06 1.53
N GLU A 36 8.12 14.31 0.42
CA GLU A 36 8.06 14.88 -0.92
C GLU A 36 6.66 15.40 -1.28
N THR A 37 5.60 14.70 -0.83
CA THR A 37 4.22 15.17 -1.02
C THR A 37 3.96 16.46 -0.24
N LEU A 38 4.48 16.57 0.99
CA LEU A 38 4.38 17.79 1.79
C LEU A 38 5.17 18.94 1.16
N ARG A 39 6.37 18.67 0.64
CA ARG A 39 7.15 19.68 -0.09
C ARG A 39 6.46 20.18 -1.33
N GLU A 40 5.82 19.27 -2.09
CA GLU A 40 5.01 19.63 -3.27
C GLU A 40 3.79 20.47 -2.88
N PHE A 41 3.09 20.09 -1.79
CA PHE A 41 1.96 20.84 -1.23
C PHE A 41 2.34 22.26 -0.81
N CYS A 42 3.55 22.44 -0.29
CA CYS A 42 4.05 23.73 0.19
C CYS A 42 4.40 24.71 -0.93
N LYS A 43 4.56 24.26 -2.17
CA LYS A 43 4.91 25.14 -3.29
C LYS A 43 3.89 26.25 -3.45
N GLY A 44 4.38 27.50 -3.51
CA GLY A 44 3.54 28.68 -3.63
C GLY A 44 2.75 29.05 -2.38
N LYS A 45 3.04 28.42 -1.23
CA LYS A 45 2.46 28.78 0.07
C LYS A 45 3.57 29.16 1.04
N PRO A 46 3.42 30.26 1.81
CA PRO A 46 4.35 30.55 2.89
C PRO A 46 4.25 29.49 4.00
N HIS A 47 5.39 28.94 4.42
CA HIS A 47 5.40 27.81 5.35
C HIS A 47 6.72 27.71 6.11
N VAL A 48 6.66 27.10 7.27
CA VAL A 48 7.83 26.60 8.00
C VAL A 48 7.83 25.06 7.91
N PHE A 49 8.94 24.50 7.45
CA PHE A 49 9.12 23.05 7.35
C PHE A 49 10.27 22.63 8.27
N PHE A 50 9.93 21.95 9.35
CA PHE A 50 10.88 21.44 10.33
C PHE A 50 10.95 19.92 10.27
N SER A 51 12.14 19.36 10.02
CA SER A 51 12.39 17.91 10.08
C SER A 51 13.06 17.56 11.39
N CYS A 52 12.40 16.76 12.20
CA CYS A 52 12.95 16.26 13.45
C CYS A 52 14.06 15.23 13.20
N THR A 53 15.02 15.19 14.09
CA THR A 53 16.12 14.22 14.07
C THR A 53 16.17 13.46 15.40
N GLU A 54 16.74 12.28 15.40
CA GLU A 54 16.96 11.51 16.63
C GLU A 54 18.08 12.17 17.45
N THR A 55 17.68 12.97 18.42
CA THR A 55 18.60 13.78 19.26
C THR A 55 17.96 14.11 20.60
N THR A 56 18.71 14.78 21.51
CA THR A 56 18.19 15.22 22.79
C THR A 56 17.18 16.35 22.65
N ASP A 57 16.28 16.51 23.61
CA ASP A 57 15.23 17.54 23.64
C ASP A 57 15.80 18.96 23.46
N ALA A 58 16.85 19.28 24.19
CA ALA A 58 17.51 20.62 24.12
C ALA A 58 18.06 20.92 22.72
N VAL A 59 18.64 19.92 22.04
CA VAL A 59 19.15 20.06 20.66
C VAL A 59 18.02 20.23 19.69
N GLN A 60 16.95 19.45 19.86
CA GLN A 60 15.75 19.52 19.04
C GLN A 60 15.07 20.89 19.15
N LEU A 61 14.91 21.43 20.38
CA LEU A 61 14.35 22.76 20.61
C LEU A 61 15.22 23.88 19.99
N ARG A 62 16.54 23.76 20.13
CA ARG A 62 17.49 24.72 19.49
C ARG A 62 17.34 24.66 17.95
N ASN A 63 17.26 23.49 17.38
CA ASN A 63 17.13 23.33 15.93
C ASN A 63 15.78 23.89 15.42
N PHE A 64 14.69 23.65 16.16
CA PHE A 64 13.38 24.23 15.88
C PHE A 64 13.42 25.74 15.99
N SER A 65 14.04 26.26 17.05
CA SER A 65 14.25 27.71 17.24
C SER A 65 14.99 28.35 16.05
N ASN A 66 16.07 27.71 15.61
CA ASN A 66 16.81 28.16 14.43
C ASN A 66 15.97 28.17 13.16
N CYS A 67 15.05 27.22 13.02
CA CYS A 67 14.13 27.15 11.89
C CYS A 67 13.12 28.30 11.94
N MET A 68 12.48 28.52 13.08
CA MET A 68 11.50 29.60 13.27
C MET A 68 12.11 30.99 13.18
N LEU A 69 13.29 31.20 13.76
CA LEU A 69 13.98 32.49 13.78
C LEU A 69 14.64 32.88 12.44
N ARG A 70 14.59 32.00 11.42
CA ARG A 70 14.92 32.40 10.03
C ARG A 70 13.81 33.23 9.40
N GLU A 71 12.58 33.05 9.86
CA GLU A 71 11.47 33.89 9.47
C GLU A 71 11.55 35.26 10.13
N GLU A 72 10.87 36.27 9.55
CA GLU A 72 10.88 37.65 10.06
C GLU A 72 9.85 37.80 11.22
N ILE A 73 9.95 36.96 12.24
CA ILE A 73 9.14 37.06 13.47
C ILE A 73 9.79 38.05 14.46
N PRO A 74 8.98 38.75 15.29
CA PRO A 74 9.51 39.75 16.24
C PRO A 74 10.56 39.20 17.20
N ALA A 75 10.40 37.94 17.64
CA ALA A 75 11.32 37.26 18.54
C ALA A 75 12.76 37.19 18.02
N LYS A 76 12.97 37.19 16.71
CA LYS A 76 14.29 37.16 16.04
C LYS A 76 15.25 38.26 16.54
N ASN A 77 14.72 39.42 16.91
CA ASN A 77 15.52 40.55 17.33
C ASN A 77 15.99 40.51 18.80
N TYR A 78 15.43 39.58 19.59
CA TYR A 78 15.62 39.57 21.04
C TYR A 78 16.17 38.26 21.60
N ILE A 79 15.99 37.14 20.89
CA ILE A 79 16.41 35.80 21.33
C ILE A 79 17.22 35.10 20.25
N SER A 80 18.11 34.20 20.67
CA SER A 80 18.86 33.31 19.81
C SER A 80 18.26 31.87 19.80
N SER A 81 17.43 31.57 20.80
CA SER A 81 16.69 30.29 20.91
C SER A 81 15.50 30.49 21.85
N PHE A 82 14.42 29.79 21.62
CA PHE A 82 13.30 29.66 22.56
C PHE A 82 13.77 28.88 23.80
N HIS A 83 13.23 29.19 24.96
CA HIS A 83 13.60 28.54 26.22
C HIS A 83 12.73 27.31 26.51
N ASP A 84 11.55 27.23 25.90
CA ASP A 84 10.64 26.08 26.00
C ASP A 84 9.82 25.86 24.71
N TRP A 85 9.19 24.70 24.62
CA TRP A 85 8.40 24.29 23.49
C TRP A 85 7.09 25.06 23.35
N GLU A 86 6.47 25.49 24.45
CA GLU A 86 5.22 26.24 24.41
C GLU A 86 5.40 27.56 23.67
N THR A 87 6.43 28.33 24.10
CA THR A 87 6.77 29.58 23.44
C THR A 87 7.20 29.36 21.99
N ALA A 88 7.97 28.31 21.75
CA ALA A 88 8.42 27.94 20.40
C ALA A 88 7.24 27.64 19.46
N PHE A 89 6.26 26.84 19.87
CA PHE A 89 5.09 26.56 19.04
C PHE A 89 4.15 27.76 18.91
N ARG A 90 4.00 28.55 19.98
CA ARG A 90 3.18 29.78 19.95
C ARG A 90 3.68 30.76 18.91
N SER A 91 5.00 30.84 18.68
CA SER A 91 5.60 31.75 17.69
C SER A 91 5.10 31.51 16.24
N VAL A 92 4.44 30.39 15.94
CA VAL A 92 3.78 30.19 14.64
C VAL A 92 2.74 31.30 14.35
N LEU A 93 2.12 31.83 15.38
CA LEU A 93 1.14 32.91 15.26
C LEU A 93 1.78 34.25 14.83
N GLU A 94 3.07 34.38 15.03
CA GLU A 94 3.84 35.58 14.69
C GLU A 94 4.42 35.58 13.27
N LEU A 95 4.26 34.46 12.55
CA LEU A 95 4.75 34.34 11.16
C LEU A 95 4.17 35.47 10.28
N PRO A 96 5.02 36.17 9.48
CA PRO A 96 4.65 37.39 8.77
C PRO A 96 3.89 37.08 7.43
N TYR A 97 2.93 36.15 7.46
CA TYR A 97 2.26 35.69 6.25
C TYR A 97 0.93 36.43 5.96
N GLY A 98 0.69 37.56 6.66
CA GLY A 98 -0.51 38.40 6.45
C GLY A 98 -1.79 37.59 6.69
N GLU A 99 -2.72 37.67 5.74
CA GLU A 99 -4.00 36.94 5.77
C GLU A 99 -3.88 35.46 5.37
N GLU A 100 -2.72 35.05 4.83
CA GLU A 100 -2.51 33.67 4.44
C GLU A 100 -2.42 32.75 5.67
N LYS A 101 -2.87 31.51 5.50
CA LYS A 101 -2.83 30.51 6.57
C LYS A 101 -1.37 30.20 6.95
N LYS A 102 -1.06 30.32 8.22
CA LYS A 102 0.26 30.04 8.77
C LYS A 102 0.50 28.55 8.81
N LEU A 103 1.33 28.05 7.90
CA LEU A 103 1.58 26.62 7.71
C LEU A 103 2.87 26.21 8.42
N LEU A 104 2.76 25.31 9.40
CA LEU A 104 3.87 24.65 10.08
C LEU A 104 3.82 23.14 9.84
N ILE A 105 4.89 22.61 9.29
CA ILE A 105 5.06 21.17 9.10
C ILE A 105 6.16 20.67 10.04
N ILE A 106 5.83 19.63 10.80
CA ILE A 106 6.78 18.93 11.67
C ILE A 106 6.92 17.51 11.12
N ASP A 107 7.98 17.29 10.36
CA ASP A 107 8.27 15.99 9.77
C ASP A 107 9.08 15.13 10.74
N GLU A 108 8.83 13.81 10.72
CA GLU A 108 9.36 12.83 11.68
C GLU A 108 9.05 13.22 13.16
N PHE A 109 7.83 13.68 13.41
CA PHE A 109 7.31 14.08 14.73
C PHE A 109 7.55 13.04 15.84
N PRO A 110 7.55 11.73 15.60
CA PRO A 110 7.90 10.74 16.63
C PRO A 110 9.24 10.99 17.31
N TYR A 111 10.28 11.47 16.61
CA TYR A 111 11.58 11.78 17.22
C TYR A 111 11.48 12.91 18.26
N MET A 112 10.65 13.91 17.99
CA MET A 112 10.41 14.98 18.95
C MET A 112 9.74 14.45 20.23
N CYS A 113 8.75 13.59 20.09
CA CYS A 113 8.06 12.97 21.23
C CYS A 113 8.93 11.98 22.00
N HIS A 114 9.85 11.28 21.34
CA HIS A 114 10.82 10.42 22.02
C HIS A 114 11.79 11.20 22.87
N GLY A 115 12.23 12.37 22.40
CA GLY A 115 13.10 13.29 23.15
C GLY A 115 12.37 13.95 24.32
N ASN A 116 11.08 14.27 24.15
CA ASN A 116 10.26 14.89 25.18
C ASN A 116 8.80 14.41 25.13
N LYS A 117 8.44 13.56 26.09
CA LYS A 117 7.09 12.96 26.19
C LYS A 117 5.98 13.96 26.50
N SER A 118 6.30 15.19 26.91
CA SER A 118 5.31 16.23 27.20
C SER A 118 4.87 17.01 25.96
N ILE A 119 5.52 16.85 24.81
CA ILE A 119 5.18 17.52 23.55
C ILE A 119 3.70 17.40 23.17
N PRO A 120 3.06 16.20 23.19
CA PRO A 120 1.65 16.10 22.87
C PRO A 120 0.76 16.93 23.81
N SER A 121 1.09 17.00 25.12
CA SER A 121 0.34 17.79 26.11
C SER A 121 0.52 19.29 25.89
N ILE A 122 1.73 19.72 25.56
CA ILE A 122 2.03 21.14 25.25
C ILE A 122 1.23 21.57 24.02
N LEU A 123 1.28 20.77 22.95
CA LEU A 123 0.49 21.05 21.74
C LEU A 123 -1.01 21.01 22.00
N GLN A 124 -1.49 20.09 22.85
CA GLN A 124 -2.89 20.05 23.26
C GLN A 124 -3.32 21.35 23.90
N ASN A 125 -2.60 21.80 24.94
CA ASN A 125 -2.92 23.02 25.66
C ASN A 125 -2.96 24.23 24.73
N LEU A 126 -1.94 24.39 23.91
CA LEU A 126 -1.84 25.49 22.96
C LEU A 126 -2.96 25.42 21.88
N TRP A 127 -3.30 24.22 21.43
CA TRP A 127 -4.40 24.01 20.50
C TRP A 127 -5.73 24.43 21.10
N ASP A 128 -6.05 23.93 22.29
CA ASP A 128 -7.33 24.18 22.96
C ASP A 128 -7.52 25.66 23.38
N THR A 129 -6.43 26.37 23.70
CA THR A 129 -6.48 27.76 24.17
C THR A 129 -6.37 28.80 23.07
N GLU A 130 -5.57 28.52 22.03
CA GLU A 130 -5.18 29.57 21.08
C GLU A 130 -5.33 29.15 19.61
N LEU A 131 -4.79 27.98 19.18
CA LEU A 131 -4.57 27.70 17.76
C LEU A 131 -5.83 27.31 16.99
N LYS A 132 -6.79 26.65 17.64
CA LYS A 132 -7.98 26.10 16.96
C LYS A 132 -8.83 27.17 16.25
N ASP A 133 -8.82 28.41 16.79
CA ASP A 133 -9.62 29.52 16.28
C ASP A 133 -8.81 30.50 15.41
N LYS A 134 -7.51 30.19 15.17
CA LYS A 134 -6.60 31.01 14.37
C LYS A 134 -6.45 30.46 12.96
N ASN A 135 -6.02 31.33 12.04
CA ASN A 135 -5.73 30.92 10.66
C ASN A 135 -4.35 30.23 10.57
N VAL A 136 -4.27 29.00 11.12
CA VAL A 136 -3.04 28.21 11.20
C VAL A 136 -3.31 26.78 10.72
N MET A 137 -2.32 26.12 10.12
CA MET A 137 -2.34 24.70 9.80
C MET A 137 -1.06 24.04 10.31
N LEU A 138 -1.20 23.10 11.22
CA LEU A 138 -0.13 22.25 11.72
C LEU A 138 -0.25 20.87 11.08
N ILE A 139 0.85 20.37 10.51
CA ILE A 139 0.92 19.01 9.98
C ILE A 139 1.97 18.25 10.78
N LEU A 140 1.55 17.25 11.53
CA LEU A 140 2.40 16.31 12.25
C LEU A 140 2.61 15.09 11.40
N CYS A 141 3.82 14.91 10.87
CA CYS A 141 4.14 13.81 9.95
C CYS A 141 5.05 12.78 10.64
N GLY A 142 4.81 11.48 10.40
CA GLY A 142 5.66 10.44 10.95
C GLY A 142 5.64 9.13 10.14
N SER A 143 6.78 8.42 10.18
CA SER A 143 6.95 7.12 9.53
C SER A 143 6.81 5.94 10.49
N ALA A 144 6.96 6.16 11.81
CA ALA A 144 6.83 5.13 12.84
C ALA A 144 5.36 4.75 13.05
N MET A 145 4.88 3.77 12.27
CA MET A 145 3.47 3.36 12.22
C MET A 145 2.91 3.02 13.60
N SER A 146 3.64 2.21 14.38
CA SER A 146 3.21 1.80 15.72
C SER A 146 3.03 2.99 16.67
N PHE A 147 3.97 3.95 16.65
CA PHE A 147 3.86 5.16 17.45
C PHE A 147 2.65 6.00 17.02
N MET A 148 2.48 6.23 15.71
CA MET A 148 1.40 7.06 15.19
C MET A 148 0.02 6.47 15.52
N GLU A 149 -0.17 5.17 15.36
CA GLU A 149 -1.47 4.51 15.56
C GLU A 149 -1.75 4.20 17.04
N LYS A 150 -0.74 3.71 17.80
CA LYS A 150 -0.94 3.19 19.17
C LYS A 150 -0.66 4.20 20.27
N GLU A 151 0.13 5.22 19.96
CA GLU A 151 0.48 6.26 20.94
C GLU A 151 -0.17 7.58 20.59
N LEU A 152 0.12 8.17 19.41
CA LEU A 152 -0.36 9.51 19.06
C LEU A 152 -1.89 9.56 18.84
N LEU A 153 -2.45 8.56 18.15
CA LEU A 153 -3.88 8.48 17.84
C LEU A 153 -4.68 7.65 18.86
N ALA A 154 -4.06 7.19 19.95
CA ALA A 154 -4.75 6.45 21.00
C ALA A 154 -5.63 7.36 21.85
N GLU A 155 -6.78 6.85 22.33
CA GLU A 155 -7.75 7.60 23.16
C GLU A 155 -7.14 8.29 24.39
N LYS A 156 -6.09 7.71 24.97
CA LYS A 156 -5.36 8.27 26.11
C LYS A 156 -4.37 9.39 25.74
N ASN A 157 -4.12 9.63 24.45
CA ASN A 157 -3.16 10.66 24.04
C ASN A 157 -3.80 12.05 24.10
N PRO A 158 -3.07 13.07 24.57
CA PRO A 158 -3.56 14.45 24.64
C PRO A 158 -4.09 15.00 23.31
N LEU A 159 -3.54 14.58 22.17
CA LEU A 159 -3.97 15.04 20.83
C LEU A 159 -5.16 14.26 20.25
N TYR A 160 -5.61 13.20 20.96
CA TYR A 160 -6.79 12.46 20.53
C TYR A 160 -8.03 13.37 20.47
N GLY A 161 -8.80 13.28 19.38
CA GLY A 161 -9.99 14.10 19.14
C GLY A 161 -9.73 15.55 18.77
N ARG A 162 -8.46 16.01 18.72
CA ARG A 162 -8.09 17.38 18.33
C ARG A 162 -7.63 17.50 16.90
N ALA A 163 -7.17 16.41 16.31
CA ALA A 163 -6.84 16.36 14.90
C ALA A 163 -8.08 16.64 14.04
N THR A 164 -8.02 17.69 13.21
CA THR A 164 -9.06 18.03 12.23
C THR A 164 -8.97 17.18 10.97
N GLY A 165 -7.88 16.41 10.84
CA GLY A 165 -7.67 15.44 9.78
C GLY A 165 -6.60 14.43 10.12
N ILE A 166 -6.87 13.17 9.78
CA ILE A 166 -5.93 12.06 9.92
C ILE A 166 -5.80 11.41 8.56
N TYR A 167 -4.59 11.38 8.02
CA TYR A 167 -4.35 10.81 6.69
C TYR A 167 -3.27 9.74 6.74
N LYS A 168 -3.67 8.49 6.47
CA LYS A 168 -2.73 7.37 6.30
C LYS A 168 -2.32 7.30 4.84
N MET A 169 -1.10 7.73 4.54
CA MET A 169 -0.54 7.64 3.19
C MET A 169 -0.13 6.20 2.89
N ARG A 170 -0.70 5.65 1.83
CA ARG A 170 -0.39 4.31 1.31
C ARG A 170 0.58 4.41 0.15
N GLU A 171 1.02 3.27 -0.34
CA GLU A 171 1.72 3.16 -1.61
C GLU A 171 0.87 3.71 -2.77
N MET A 172 1.50 4.00 -3.87
CA MET A 172 0.81 4.46 -5.07
C MET A 172 -0.02 3.35 -5.70
N SER A 173 -1.14 3.72 -6.29
CA SER A 173 -1.92 2.84 -7.15
C SER A 173 -1.10 2.40 -8.37
N PHE A 174 -1.53 1.34 -9.04
CA PHE A 174 -0.94 0.93 -10.32
C PHE A 174 -0.92 2.08 -11.32
N TYR A 175 -2.02 2.83 -11.44
CA TYR A 175 -2.12 3.94 -12.39
C TYR A 175 -1.16 5.10 -12.11
N ASP A 176 -0.86 5.38 -10.85
CA ASP A 176 0.14 6.39 -10.51
C ASP A 176 1.56 5.85 -10.66
N ALA A 177 1.82 4.60 -10.28
CA ALA A 177 3.11 3.94 -10.46
C ALA A 177 3.48 3.81 -11.95
N ALA A 178 2.54 3.47 -12.82
CA ALA A 178 2.75 3.34 -14.25
C ALA A 178 3.22 4.65 -14.93
N LYS A 179 2.95 5.80 -14.33
CA LYS A 179 3.43 7.10 -14.83
C LYS A 179 4.95 7.28 -14.73
N PHE A 180 5.63 6.48 -13.89
CA PHE A 180 7.09 6.45 -13.82
C PHE A 180 7.72 5.78 -15.05
N PHE A 181 6.95 5.01 -15.80
CA PHE A 181 7.39 4.21 -16.94
C PHE A 181 6.65 4.59 -18.23
N PRO A 182 6.70 5.86 -18.68
CA PRO A 182 5.88 6.33 -19.79
C PRO A 182 6.15 5.57 -21.10
N ASN A 183 7.39 5.15 -21.31
CA ASN A 183 7.85 4.50 -22.55
C ASN A 183 7.64 2.97 -22.56
N TYR A 184 7.20 2.38 -21.45
CA TYR A 184 7.01 0.94 -21.37
C TYR A 184 5.69 0.49 -21.98
N SER A 185 5.69 -0.71 -22.54
CA SER A 185 4.47 -1.42 -22.94
C SER A 185 3.53 -1.65 -21.74
N ALA A 186 2.27 -1.95 -22.01
CA ALA A 186 1.33 -2.31 -20.94
C ALA A 186 1.84 -3.49 -20.12
N LYS A 187 2.46 -4.49 -20.77
CA LYS A 187 3.07 -5.64 -20.11
C LYS A 187 4.24 -5.22 -19.22
N ASP A 188 5.18 -4.42 -19.72
CA ASP A 188 6.35 -4.01 -18.93
C ASP A 188 5.96 -3.11 -17.76
N LYS A 189 4.93 -2.26 -17.90
CA LYS A 189 4.34 -1.50 -16.79
C LYS A 189 3.79 -2.41 -15.70
N LEU A 190 3.02 -3.43 -16.09
CA LEU A 190 2.50 -4.42 -15.15
C LEU A 190 3.63 -5.19 -14.46
N LEU A 191 4.62 -5.68 -15.21
CA LEU A 191 5.75 -6.43 -14.66
C LEU A 191 6.60 -5.56 -13.73
N SER A 192 6.86 -4.29 -14.10
CA SER A 192 7.57 -3.34 -13.23
C SER A 192 6.82 -3.11 -11.92
N TYR A 193 5.50 -2.94 -11.97
CA TYR A 193 4.67 -2.79 -10.78
C TYR A 193 4.60 -4.09 -9.96
N ALA A 194 4.59 -5.25 -10.60
CA ALA A 194 4.63 -6.55 -9.92
C ALA A 194 5.94 -6.75 -9.14
N ILE A 195 7.04 -6.14 -9.59
CA ILE A 195 8.35 -6.19 -8.95
C ILE A 195 8.48 -5.13 -7.85
N LEU A 196 8.20 -3.87 -8.17
CA LEU A 196 8.52 -2.70 -7.33
C LEU A 196 7.36 -2.27 -6.41
N GLY A 197 6.12 -2.68 -6.74
CA GLY A 197 4.94 -2.14 -6.08
C GLY A 197 4.73 -0.65 -6.36
N GLY A 198 4.01 0.01 -5.45
CA GLY A 198 3.69 1.43 -5.51
C GLY A 198 4.55 2.33 -4.61
N ILE A 199 5.73 1.88 -4.18
CA ILE A 199 6.62 2.66 -3.33
C ILE A 199 7.48 3.62 -4.18
N PRO A 200 7.29 4.96 -4.09
CA PRO A 200 7.99 5.92 -4.95
C PRO A 200 9.50 5.79 -4.93
N HIS A 201 10.08 5.48 -3.76
CA HIS A 201 11.51 5.29 -3.64
C HIS A 201 12.04 4.15 -4.53
N TYR A 202 11.27 3.06 -4.66
CA TYR A 202 11.65 1.94 -5.54
C TYR A 202 11.43 2.29 -7.01
N LEU A 203 10.29 2.93 -7.31
CA LEU A 203 9.95 3.36 -8.67
C LEU A 203 10.99 4.33 -9.25
N CYS A 204 11.56 5.23 -8.43
CA CYS A 204 12.60 6.16 -8.85
C CYS A 204 13.96 5.49 -9.17
N GLN A 205 14.21 4.25 -8.73
CA GLN A 205 15.43 3.51 -9.09
C GLN A 205 15.36 2.95 -10.51
N TRP A 206 14.18 2.92 -11.12
CA TRP A 206 13.96 2.38 -12.45
C TRP A 206 14.21 3.41 -13.53
N ASN A 207 14.91 3.02 -14.58
CA ASN A 207 15.13 3.86 -15.75
C ASN A 207 14.26 3.36 -16.91
N SER A 208 13.23 4.12 -17.26
CA SER A 208 12.29 3.76 -18.34
C SER A 208 12.88 3.76 -19.75
N ASN A 209 14.14 4.18 -19.91
CA ASN A 209 14.87 4.08 -21.18
C ASN A 209 15.65 2.76 -21.33
N LEU A 210 15.78 2.00 -20.24
CA LEU A 210 16.38 0.67 -20.23
C LEU A 210 15.28 -0.40 -20.33
N SER A 211 15.62 -1.58 -20.81
CA SER A 211 14.72 -2.72 -20.80
C SER A 211 14.38 -3.15 -19.37
N LEU A 212 13.29 -3.90 -19.21
CA LEU A 212 12.93 -4.51 -17.93
C LEU A 212 14.06 -5.38 -17.37
N GLU A 213 14.70 -6.20 -18.23
CA GLU A 213 15.83 -7.04 -17.89
C GLU A 213 17.00 -6.23 -17.33
N GLU A 214 17.43 -5.18 -18.05
CA GLU A 214 18.55 -4.35 -17.61
C GLU A 214 18.26 -3.66 -16.27
N ASN A 215 17.03 -3.21 -16.05
CA ASN A 215 16.62 -2.62 -14.78
C ASN A 215 16.68 -3.65 -13.64
N ILE A 216 16.16 -4.85 -13.83
CA ILE A 216 16.21 -5.91 -12.82
C ILE A 216 17.67 -6.23 -12.47
N LYS A 217 18.50 -6.50 -13.47
CA LYS A 217 19.91 -6.85 -13.27
C LYS A 217 20.68 -5.74 -12.54
N ARG A 218 20.56 -4.48 -13.00
CA ARG A 218 21.34 -3.35 -12.47
C ARG A 218 20.85 -2.85 -11.12
N ASN A 219 19.54 -2.79 -10.91
CA ASN A 219 18.96 -2.08 -9.77
C ASN A 219 18.53 -3.00 -8.63
N ILE A 220 18.44 -4.33 -8.89
CA ILE A 220 18.02 -5.28 -7.86
C ILE A 220 19.08 -6.37 -7.64
N LEU A 221 19.53 -7.06 -8.72
CA LEU A 221 20.37 -8.24 -8.59
C LEU A 221 21.85 -7.92 -8.41
N THR A 222 22.30 -6.73 -8.80
CA THR A 222 23.70 -6.35 -8.68
C THR A 222 24.02 -5.88 -7.26
N LYS A 223 25.02 -6.51 -6.64
CA LYS A 223 25.54 -6.13 -5.32
C LYS A 223 25.92 -4.64 -5.28
N GLY A 224 25.52 -3.96 -4.22
CA GLY A 224 25.80 -2.55 -4.00
C GLY A 224 24.81 -1.57 -4.63
N CYS A 225 23.84 -2.03 -5.43
CA CYS A 225 22.73 -1.17 -5.83
C CYS A 225 21.76 -0.92 -4.65
N VAL A 226 20.99 0.17 -4.73
CA VAL A 226 20.14 0.64 -3.63
C VAL A 226 19.12 -0.42 -3.21
N LEU A 227 18.53 -1.15 -4.17
CA LEU A 227 17.48 -2.11 -3.88
C LEU A 227 18.04 -3.47 -3.40
N TYR A 228 19.29 -3.80 -3.66
CA TYR A 228 19.88 -5.10 -3.29
C TYR A 228 19.69 -5.47 -1.80
N SER A 229 20.04 -4.55 -0.90
CA SER A 229 19.95 -4.74 0.55
C SER A 229 18.78 -4.01 1.20
N GLU A 230 17.88 -3.45 0.40
CA GLU A 230 16.78 -2.60 0.88
C GLU A 230 15.86 -3.30 1.89
N VAL A 231 15.51 -4.54 1.61
CA VAL A 231 14.61 -5.35 2.48
C VAL A 231 15.25 -5.58 3.83
N GLU A 232 16.54 -5.95 3.86
CA GLU A 232 17.29 -6.16 5.10
C GLU A 232 17.37 -4.87 5.92
N PHE A 233 17.71 -3.75 5.30
CA PHE A 233 17.77 -2.45 6.00
C PHE A 233 16.42 -2.06 6.61
N LEU A 234 15.32 -2.24 5.87
CA LEU A 234 14.00 -1.93 6.39
C LEU A 234 13.62 -2.81 7.58
N LEU A 235 13.86 -4.10 7.49
CA LEU A 235 13.55 -5.03 8.59
C LEU A 235 14.39 -4.72 9.83
N HIS A 236 15.68 -4.43 9.69
CA HIS A 236 16.55 -4.06 10.81
C HIS A 236 16.14 -2.73 11.49
N GLN A 237 15.59 -1.79 10.74
CA GLN A 237 15.11 -0.52 11.29
C GLN A 237 13.80 -0.64 12.07
N GLU A 238 12.92 -1.57 11.67
CA GLU A 238 11.58 -1.69 12.23
C GLU A 238 11.45 -2.85 13.23
N LEU A 239 12.32 -3.86 13.15
CA LEU A 239 12.18 -5.13 13.88
C LEU A 239 13.47 -5.52 14.59
N ARG A 240 13.36 -6.10 15.80
CA ARG A 240 14.51 -6.51 16.61
C ARG A 240 14.99 -7.93 16.32
N GLU A 241 14.08 -8.88 16.08
CA GLU A 241 14.38 -10.31 15.87
C GLU A 241 14.32 -10.67 14.38
N THR A 242 15.10 -9.97 13.56
CA THR A 242 15.07 -10.10 12.09
C THR A 242 15.21 -11.51 11.54
N PRO A 243 16.01 -12.44 12.10
CA PRO A 243 16.10 -13.81 11.57
C PRO A 243 14.76 -14.56 11.57
N ILE A 244 13.95 -14.40 12.64
CA ILE A 244 12.63 -15.05 12.73
C ILE A 244 11.66 -14.44 11.73
N TYR A 245 11.66 -13.11 11.61
CA TYR A 245 10.84 -12.42 10.61
C TYR A 245 11.21 -12.81 9.19
N ASN A 246 12.50 -12.95 8.87
CA ASN A 246 12.96 -13.44 7.57
C ASN A 246 12.37 -14.80 7.23
N SER A 247 12.46 -15.77 8.16
CA SER A 247 11.91 -17.12 7.94
C SER A 247 10.40 -17.11 7.73
N ILE A 248 9.67 -16.26 8.45
CA ILE A 248 8.21 -16.12 8.30
C ILE A 248 7.85 -15.48 6.96
N ILE A 249 8.53 -14.39 6.57
CA ILE A 249 8.29 -13.71 5.30
C ILE A 249 8.63 -14.62 4.13
N GLU A 250 9.75 -15.35 4.20
CA GLU A 250 10.14 -16.35 3.20
C GLU A 250 9.06 -17.43 3.05
N ALA A 251 8.57 -17.98 4.17
CA ALA A 251 7.51 -18.98 4.14
C ALA A 251 6.24 -18.46 3.42
N VAL A 252 5.85 -17.20 3.67
CA VAL A 252 4.70 -16.58 2.98
C VAL A 252 5.02 -16.32 1.50
N ALA A 253 6.22 -15.85 1.18
CA ALA A 253 6.67 -15.60 -0.20
C ALA A 253 6.66 -16.88 -1.05
N LEU A 254 6.99 -18.02 -0.43
CA LEU A 254 6.96 -19.35 -1.05
C LEU A 254 5.56 -19.97 -1.11
N GLY A 255 4.50 -19.20 -0.84
CA GLY A 255 3.11 -19.62 -1.02
C GLY A 255 2.46 -20.29 0.20
N ASN A 256 3.09 -20.29 1.37
CA ASN A 256 2.44 -20.78 2.58
C ASN A 256 1.50 -19.70 3.12
N THR A 257 0.18 -19.89 2.95
CA THR A 257 -0.82 -18.85 3.24
C THR A 257 -1.62 -19.10 4.53
N LYS A 258 -1.50 -20.28 5.13
CA LYS A 258 -2.22 -20.63 6.38
C LYS A 258 -1.26 -20.57 7.56
N LEU A 259 -1.74 -20.12 8.71
CA LEU A 259 -0.95 -19.96 9.95
C LEU A 259 -0.10 -21.20 10.28
N ASN A 260 -0.71 -22.39 10.25
CA ASN A 260 -0.01 -23.63 10.58
C ASN A 260 1.09 -23.97 9.55
N ALA A 261 0.83 -23.75 8.25
CA ALA A 261 1.81 -23.99 7.20
C ALA A 261 2.99 -23.01 7.30
N ILE A 262 2.71 -21.74 7.60
CA ILE A 262 3.74 -20.73 7.85
C ILE A 262 4.61 -21.10 9.05
N SER A 263 3.98 -21.49 10.18
CA SER A 263 4.70 -21.91 11.40
C SER A 263 5.63 -23.10 11.13
N GLN A 264 5.13 -24.14 10.45
CA GLN A 264 5.93 -25.31 10.08
C GLN A 264 7.08 -24.96 9.13
N LYS A 265 6.81 -24.18 8.08
CA LYS A 265 7.82 -23.82 7.08
C LYS A 265 8.89 -22.90 7.65
N SER A 266 8.54 -21.97 8.51
CA SER A 266 9.47 -21.03 9.17
C SER A 266 10.19 -21.62 10.36
N LEU A 267 9.93 -22.88 10.73
CA LEU A 267 10.51 -23.59 11.90
C LEU A 267 10.28 -22.84 13.23
N VAL A 268 9.22 -22.03 13.31
CA VAL A 268 8.77 -21.43 14.57
C VAL A 268 7.89 -22.43 15.29
N GLU A 269 8.37 -22.95 16.43
CA GLU A 269 7.78 -24.07 17.15
C GLU A 269 6.32 -23.87 17.58
N ASP A 270 5.90 -22.61 17.79
CA ASP A 270 4.59 -22.27 18.33
C ASP A 270 3.81 -21.36 17.35
N THR A 271 2.63 -21.84 16.94
CA THR A 271 1.70 -21.06 16.10
C THR A 271 1.25 -19.76 16.77
N SER A 272 1.19 -19.71 18.12
CA SER A 272 0.87 -18.50 18.86
C SER A 272 1.95 -17.44 18.67
N LYS A 273 3.24 -17.82 18.73
CA LYS A 273 4.36 -16.93 18.43
C LYS A 273 4.32 -16.47 16.98
N THR A 274 4.13 -17.39 16.04
CA THR A 274 3.98 -17.07 14.62
C THR A 274 2.87 -16.04 14.39
N SER A 275 1.75 -16.17 15.08
CA SER A 275 0.64 -15.21 15.00
C SER A 275 1.03 -13.80 15.47
N VAL A 276 1.87 -13.69 16.52
CA VAL A 276 2.38 -12.39 17.00
C VAL A 276 3.31 -11.75 15.96
N TYR A 277 4.23 -12.52 15.39
CA TYR A 277 5.13 -12.02 14.34
C TYR A 277 4.36 -11.58 13.09
N LEU A 278 3.37 -12.36 12.65
CA LEU A 278 2.49 -11.99 11.53
C LEU A 278 1.70 -10.72 11.83
N LYS A 279 1.22 -10.53 13.07
CA LYS A 279 0.54 -9.31 13.48
C LYS A 279 1.45 -8.10 13.36
N ASN A 280 2.69 -8.20 13.82
CA ASN A 280 3.66 -7.10 13.67
C ASN A 280 3.96 -6.79 12.19
N LEU A 281 4.09 -7.81 11.34
CA LEU A 281 4.26 -7.63 9.90
C LEU A 281 3.03 -6.98 9.24
N MET A 282 1.82 -7.30 9.71
CA MET A 282 0.59 -6.64 9.25
C MET A 282 0.54 -5.17 9.68
N GLU A 283 0.98 -4.83 10.88
CA GLU A 283 1.08 -3.44 11.34
C GLU A 283 2.08 -2.63 10.51
N LEU A 284 3.17 -3.25 10.07
CA LEU A 284 4.15 -2.64 9.16
C LEU A 284 3.66 -2.58 7.69
N GLY A 285 2.54 -3.23 7.38
CA GLY A 285 2.02 -3.30 6.01
C GLY A 285 2.88 -4.15 5.07
N ILE A 286 3.60 -5.15 5.59
CA ILE A 286 4.39 -6.11 4.80
C ILE A 286 3.55 -7.34 4.46
N VAL A 287 2.71 -7.76 5.39
CA VAL A 287 1.77 -8.88 5.25
C VAL A 287 0.36 -8.36 5.44
N GLU A 288 -0.59 -8.95 4.77
CA GLU A 288 -2.01 -8.80 5.08
C GLU A 288 -2.65 -10.17 5.34
N ARG A 289 -3.82 -10.13 5.96
CA ARG A 289 -4.67 -11.31 6.12
C ARG A 289 -5.94 -11.10 5.31
N GLU A 290 -6.01 -11.80 4.20
CA GLU A 290 -7.13 -11.73 3.26
C GLU A 290 -8.24 -12.71 3.65
N PHE A 291 -9.48 -12.24 3.58
CA PHE A 291 -10.68 -13.05 3.81
C PHE A 291 -11.52 -13.10 2.54
N SER A 292 -12.33 -14.14 2.42
CA SER A 292 -13.35 -14.16 1.37
C SER A 292 -14.25 -12.94 1.47
N VAL A 293 -14.60 -12.35 0.33
CA VAL A 293 -15.40 -11.12 0.24
C VAL A 293 -16.77 -11.23 0.92
N ASP A 294 -17.31 -12.43 1.06
CA ASP A 294 -18.57 -12.74 1.74
C ASP A 294 -18.38 -13.14 3.21
N ALA A 295 -17.15 -13.19 3.71
CA ALA A 295 -16.86 -13.53 5.10
C ALA A 295 -17.59 -12.60 6.07
N GLY A 296 -18.19 -13.20 7.09
CA GLY A 296 -18.86 -12.49 8.16
C GLY A 296 -17.88 -11.93 9.21
N ILE A 297 -18.32 -10.95 10.00
CA ILE A 297 -17.50 -10.31 11.05
C ILE A 297 -16.90 -11.34 12.01
N LYS A 298 -17.64 -12.39 12.36
CA LYS A 298 -17.17 -13.47 13.26
C LYS A 298 -15.98 -14.26 12.68
N GLU A 299 -15.88 -14.37 11.36
CA GLU A 299 -14.79 -15.08 10.70
C GLU A 299 -13.47 -14.32 10.77
N HIS A 300 -13.52 -13.00 10.79
CA HIS A 300 -12.34 -12.13 10.92
C HIS A 300 -11.63 -12.31 12.29
N GLY A 301 -12.35 -12.68 13.32
CA GLY A 301 -11.78 -12.99 14.65
C GLY A 301 -11.16 -14.39 14.77
N ASN A 302 -11.40 -15.31 13.83
CA ASN A 302 -10.93 -16.68 13.91
C ASN A 302 -9.54 -16.83 13.28
N SER A 303 -8.51 -17.19 14.06
CA SER A 303 -7.12 -17.32 13.59
C SER A 303 -6.92 -18.35 12.44
N ASN A 304 -7.81 -19.34 12.32
CA ASN A 304 -7.74 -20.37 11.29
C ASN A 304 -8.42 -19.99 9.97
N ARG A 305 -9.11 -18.84 9.92
CA ARG A 305 -9.77 -18.34 8.71
C ARG A 305 -8.91 -17.27 8.02
N GLY A 306 -9.17 -17.07 6.73
CA GLY A 306 -8.36 -16.17 5.90
C GLY A 306 -7.02 -16.78 5.48
N ILE A 307 -6.30 -16.04 4.66
CA ILE A 307 -4.98 -16.39 4.14
C ILE A 307 -4.03 -15.22 4.35
N TYR A 308 -2.77 -15.52 4.67
CA TYR A 308 -1.71 -14.52 4.77
C TYR A 308 -1.00 -14.34 3.44
N ARG A 309 -0.78 -13.09 3.04
CA ARG A 309 -0.11 -12.73 1.79
C ARG A 309 0.85 -11.56 2.02
N LEU A 310 1.92 -11.52 1.24
CA LEU A 310 2.76 -10.33 1.16
C LEU A 310 2.03 -9.25 0.35
N THR A 311 1.86 -8.09 0.95
CA THR A 311 1.28 -6.90 0.30
C THR A 311 2.31 -6.13 -0.50
N ASP A 312 3.57 -6.10 0.00
CA ASP A 312 4.66 -5.43 -0.67
C ASP A 312 5.21 -6.29 -1.80
N ASN A 313 5.00 -5.85 -3.04
CA ASN A 313 5.46 -6.54 -4.23
C ASN A 313 6.98 -6.67 -4.27
N TYR A 314 7.71 -5.64 -3.78
CA TYR A 314 9.18 -5.69 -3.77
C TYR A 314 9.70 -6.73 -2.78
N PHE A 315 9.13 -6.80 -1.57
CA PHE A 315 9.44 -7.87 -0.62
C PHE A 315 9.17 -9.24 -1.22
N ARG A 316 8.03 -9.40 -1.90
CA ARG A 316 7.67 -10.66 -2.56
C ARG A 316 8.69 -11.05 -3.63
N PHE A 317 9.13 -10.10 -4.47
CA PHE A 317 10.16 -10.32 -5.48
C PHE A 317 11.51 -10.66 -4.85
N TRP A 318 11.93 -9.89 -3.85
CA TRP A 318 13.21 -10.04 -3.20
C TRP A 318 13.35 -11.39 -2.51
N TYR A 319 12.34 -11.83 -1.76
CA TYR A 319 12.36 -13.15 -1.12
C TYR A 319 12.26 -14.29 -2.14
N ALA A 320 11.53 -14.14 -3.23
CA ALA A 320 11.40 -15.18 -4.23
C ALA A 320 12.68 -15.40 -5.05
N PHE A 321 13.43 -14.32 -5.35
CA PHE A 321 14.51 -14.37 -6.32
C PHE A 321 15.88 -13.92 -5.78
N CYS A 322 15.94 -13.01 -4.81
CA CYS A 322 17.20 -12.52 -4.27
C CYS A 322 17.60 -13.32 -3.03
N PHE A 323 16.74 -13.40 -2.03
CA PHE A 323 17.06 -14.05 -0.74
C PHE A 323 17.42 -15.52 -0.91
N THR A 324 16.64 -16.27 -1.69
CA THR A 324 16.88 -17.70 -1.96
C THR A 324 18.15 -17.98 -2.77
N ASN A 325 18.66 -16.97 -3.50
CA ASN A 325 19.81 -17.09 -4.38
C ASN A 325 20.97 -16.15 -3.98
N PHE A 326 20.97 -15.76 -2.70
CA PHE A 326 21.89 -14.73 -2.19
C PHE A 326 23.38 -15.09 -2.43
N SER A 327 23.77 -16.37 -2.22
CA SER A 327 25.15 -16.82 -2.47
C SER A 327 25.58 -16.61 -3.92
N GLN A 328 24.72 -16.95 -4.89
CA GLN A 328 25.04 -16.75 -6.32
C GLN A 328 25.20 -15.26 -6.66
N LEU A 329 24.33 -14.42 -6.10
CA LEU A 329 24.41 -12.96 -6.29
C LEU A 329 25.64 -12.35 -5.64
N GLU A 330 26.07 -12.86 -4.46
CA GLU A 330 27.32 -12.44 -3.80
C GLU A 330 28.56 -12.84 -4.61
N ASP A 331 28.51 -13.99 -5.32
CA ASP A 331 29.53 -14.44 -6.24
C ASP A 331 29.53 -13.71 -7.60
N GLY A 332 28.50 -12.82 -7.81
CA GLY A 332 28.38 -11.97 -9.00
C GLY A 332 27.68 -12.63 -10.19
N ASP A 333 27.01 -13.78 -10.00
CA ASP A 333 26.28 -14.49 -11.07
C ASP A 333 24.87 -13.87 -11.30
N VAL A 334 24.85 -12.58 -11.62
CA VAL A 334 23.61 -11.82 -11.92
C VAL A 334 22.89 -12.38 -13.14
N ASP A 335 23.65 -12.72 -14.18
CA ASP A 335 23.08 -13.23 -15.44
C ASP A 335 22.49 -14.62 -15.26
N GLY A 336 23.14 -15.52 -14.53
CA GLY A 336 22.61 -16.85 -14.23
C GLY A 336 21.32 -16.78 -13.42
N VAL A 337 21.28 -15.99 -12.35
CA VAL A 337 20.06 -15.80 -11.55
C VAL A 337 18.93 -15.22 -12.41
N TYR A 338 19.21 -14.25 -13.27
CA TYR A 338 18.18 -13.67 -14.13
C TYR A 338 17.65 -14.68 -15.16
N GLU A 339 18.53 -15.27 -15.98
CA GLU A 339 18.10 -16.11 -17.11
C GLU A 339 17.42 -17.42 -16.67
N TYR A 340 17.90 -18.03 -15.59
CA TYR A 340 17.43 -19.35 -15.18
C TYR A 340 16.36 -19.31 -14.08
N LEU A 341 16.27 -18.24 -13.29
CA LEU A 341 15.34 -18.18 -12.15
C LEU A 341 14.28 -17.08 -12.31
N VAL A 342 14.70 -15.83 -12.62
CA VAL A 342 13.75 -14.70 -12.69
C VAL A 342 12.91 -14.76 -13.96
N LYS A 343 13.55 -14.77 -15.11
CA LYS A 343 12.92 -14.65 -16.44
C LYS A 343 11.85 -15.72 -16.70
N PRO A 344 12.09 -17.02 -16.44
CA PRO A 344 11.07 -18.06 -16.67
C PRO A 344 9.85 -17.94 -15.76
N MET A 345 10.03 -17.40 -14.55
CA MET A 345 8.98 -17.34 -13.53
C MET A 345 8.27 -15.99 -13.47
N LEU A 346 8.78 -14.95 -14.15
CA LEU A 346 8.35 -13.58 -13.98
C LEU A 346 6.86 -13.37 -14.31
N GLN A 347 6.36 -14.03 -15.35
CA GLN A 347 4.95 -13.94 -15.74
C GLN A 347 4.04 -14.58 -14.70
N GLN A 348 4.39 -15.78 -14.23
CA GLN A 348 3.65 -16.46 -13.16
C GLN A 348 3.72 -15.65 -11.85
N PHE A 349 4.89 -15.11 -11.52
CA PHE A 349 5.07 -14.23 -10.37
C PHE A 349 4.14 -13.00 -10.44
N ALA A 350 3.96 -12.40 -11.60
CA ALA A 350 3.14 -11.22 -11.80
C ALA A 350 1.62 -11.48 -11.78
N SER A 351 1.17 -12.73 -11.88
CA SER A 351 -0.27 -13.06 -11.96
C SER A 351 -1.08 -12.53 -10.78
N ILE A 352 -0.56 -12.66 -9.55
CA ILE A 352 -1.23 -12.15 -8.33
C ILE A 352 -1.34 -10.61 -8.37
N THR A 353 -0.33 -9.94 -8.91
CA THR A 353 -0.38 -8.48 -9.08
C THR A 353 -1.37 -8.09 -10.17
N PHE A 354 -1.47 -8.87 -11.23
CA PHE A 354 -2.47 -8.62 -12.28
C PHE A 354 -3.89 -8.67 -11.72
N GLU A 355 -4.22 -9.65 -10.87
CA GLU A 355 -5.51 -9.69 -10.16
C GLU A 355 -5.75 -8.41 -9.35
N SER A 356 -4.74 -7.94 -8.61
CA SER A 356 -4.82 -6.69 -7.83
C SER A 356 -5.05 -5.48 -8.72
N VAL A 357 -4.42 -5.43 -9.90
CA VAL A 357 -4.61 -4.37 -10.91
C VAL A 357 -6.02 -4.44 -11.52
N CYS A 358 -6.55 -5.64 -11.76
CA CYS A 358 -7.95 -5.80 -12.19
C CYS A 358 -8.93 -5.31 -11.12
N HIS A 359 -8.65 -5.52 -9.82
CA HIS A 359 -9.43 -4.94 -8.74
C HIS A 359 -9.37 -3.41 -8.75
N GLU A 360 -8.20 -2.80 -8.98
CA GLU A 360 -8.09 -1.35 -9.12
C GLU A 360 -8.90 -0.84 -10.33
N PHE A 361 -8.79 -1.51 -11.46
CA PHE A 361 -9.55 -1.19 -12.67
C PHE A 361 -11.06 -1.17 -12.42
N VAL A 362 -11.60 -2.20 -11.77
CA VAL A 362 -13.02 -2.29 -11.43
C VAL A 362 -13.44 -1.19 -10.45
N ARG A 363 -12.56 -0.76 -9.51
CA ARG A 363 -12.80 0.41 -8.65
C ARG A 363 -12.91 1.70 -9.46
N GLU A 364 -12.03 1.89 -10.44
CA GLU A 364 -12.10 3.06 -11.32
C GLU A 364 -13.36 3.06 -12.20
N MET A 365 -13.75 1.88 -12.71
CA MET A 365 -15.02 1.74 -13.44
C MET A 365 -16.22 2.12 -12.56
N GLN A 366 -16.26 1.70 -11.29
CA GLN A 366 -17.33 2.10 -10.38
C GLN A 366 -17.38 3.61 -10.15
N LYS A 367 -16.22 4.27 -9.96
CA LYS A 367 -16.16 5.73 -9.81
C LYS A 367 -16.75 6.47 -11.01
N LYS A 368 -16.59 5.91 -12.21
CA LYS A 368 -17.11 6.46 -13.48
C LYS A 368 -18.51 5.95 -13.84
N ASN A 369 -19.16 5.17 -12.97
CA ASN A 369 -20.46 4.52 -13.22
C ASN A 369 -20.46 3.66 -14.50
N ALA A 370 -19.33 3.01 -14.83
CA ALA A 370 -19.15 2.17 -16.01
C ALA A 370 -19.46 0.69 -15.76
N LEU A 371 -19.89 0.31 -14.55
CA LEU A 371 -20.31 -1.04 -14.21
C LEU A 371 -21.83 -1.23 -14.39
N PRO A 372 -22.32 -2.46 -14.63
CA PRO A 372 -23.74 -2.73 -14.79
C PRO A 372 -24.57 -2.50 -13.53
N PHE A 373 -23.94 -2.47 -12.37
CA PHE A 373 -24.55 -2.12 -11.08
C PHE A 373 -23.48 -1.55 -10.13
N ARG A 374 -23.93 -0.87 -9.07
CA ARG A 374 -23.04 -0.40 -8.01
C ARG A 374 -22.83 -1.48 -6.96
N TYR A 375 -21.60 -1.95 -6.77
CA TYR A 375 -21.29 -2.92 -5.72
C TYR A 375 -21.10 -2.25 -4.35
N ALA A 376 -21.44 -2.98 -3.29
CA ALA A 376 -21.18 -2.64 -1.90
C ALA A 376 -19.94 -3.36 -1.35
N LYS A 377 -19.66 -4.56 -1.87
CA LYS A 377 -18.49 -5.35 -1.50
C LYS A 377 -17.76 -5.78 -2.76
N MET A 378 -16.42 -5.80 -2.69
CA MET A 378 -15.56 -6.32 -3.76
C MET A 378 -14.31 -6.95 -3.14
N GLY A 379 -13.93 -8.10 -3.62
CA GLY A 379 -12.74 -8.83 -3.22
C GLY A 379 -12.67 -10.21 -3.85
N ARG A 380 -11.69 -11.00 -3.44
CA ARG A 380 -11.59 -12.42 -3.80
C ARG A 380 -12.63 -13.20 -3.04
N TRP A 381 -13.18 -14.21 -3.69
CA TRP A 381 -14.02 -15.21 -3.03
C TRP A 381 -13.28 -16.53 -2.88
N MET A 382 -13.33 -17.12 -1.70
CA MET A 382 -12.72 -18.39 -1.38
C MET A 382 -13.77 -19.27 -0.68
N GLY A 383 -14.08 -20.41 -1.26
CA GLY A 383 -15.13 -21.27 -0.73
C GLY A 383 -15.06 -22.69 -1.27
N LYS A 384 -16.12 -23.43 -1.03
CA LYS A 384 -16.28 -24.79 -1.54
C LYS A 384 -17.37 -24.79 -2.61
N THR A 385 -17.05 -25.36 -3.76
CA THR A 385 -17.99 -25.58 -4.85
C THR A 385 -18.27 -27.06 -5.04
N THR A 386 -19.43 -27.35 -5.53
CA THR A 386 -19.83 -28.74 -5.91
C THR A 386 -19.51 -28.90 -7.39
N VAL A 387 -18.56 -29.76 -7.70
CA VAL A 387 -18.16 -30.11 -9.07
C VAL A 387 -18.73 -31.49 -9.41
N ARG A 388 -19.28 -31.65 -10.63
CA ARG A 388 -19.72 -32.94 -11.12
C ARG A 388 -18.51 -33.88 -11.29
N ASP A 389 -18.59 -35.07 -10.71
CA ASP A 389 -17.53 -36.05 -10.76
C ASP A 389 -18.19 -37.45 -10.91
N ASP A 390 -18.27 -37.92 -12.14
CA ASP A 390 -18.95 -39.18 -12.47
C ASP A 390 -18.22 -40.42 -11.89
N ALA A 391 -17.00 -40.25 -11.35
CA ALA A 391 -16.25 -41.30 -10.65
C ALA A 391 -16.62 -41.43 -9.17
N MET A 392 -17.40 -40.52 -8.62
CA MET A 392 -17.78 -40.52 -7.20
C MET A 392 -19.19 -41.08 -6.99
N PRO A 393 -19.40 -41.81 -5.87
CA PRO A 393 -20.75 -42.22 -5.46
C PRO A 393 -21.62 -40.97 -5.23
N GLY A 394 -22.65 -40.78 -6.05
CA GLY A 394 -23.51 -39.58 -6.03
C GLY A 394 -23.20 -38.55 -7.11
N GLY A 395 -22.20 -38.76 -7.96
CA GLY A 395 -21.92 -37.94 -9.15
C GLY A 395 -21.41 -36.53 -8.88
N VAL A 396 -21.00 -36.23 -7.63
CA VAL A 396 -20.53 -34.88 -7.25
C VAL A 396 -19.38 -34.94 -6.26
N ARG A 397 -18.41 -34.05 -6.43
CA ARG A 397 -17.28 -33.81 -5.50
C ARG A 397 -17.32 -32.36 -4.98
N ILE A 398 -17.11 -32.19 -3.68
CA ILE A 398 -16.87 -30.88 -3.10
C ILE A 398 -15.38 -30.56 -3.26
N SER A 399 -15.07 -29.47 -3.94
CA SER A 399 -13.69 -28.97 -4.04
C SER A 399 -13.57 -27.55 -3.54
N GLU A 400 -12.40 -27.20 -3.01
CA GLU A 400 -12.07 -25.80 -2.74
C GLU A 400 -12.01 -25.06 -4.07
N SER A 401 -12.57 -23.87 -4.11
CA SER A 401 -12.66 -23.04 -5.31
C SER A 401 -12.43 -21.59 -4.96
N GLU A 402 -11.90 -20.85 -5.91
CA GLU A 402 -11.56 -19.46 -5.79
C GLU A 402 -12.10 -18.69 -7.00
N ILE A 403 -12.53 -17.44 -6.75
CA ILE A 403 -12.91 -16.47 -7.77
C ILE A 403 -12.05 -15.24 -7.54
N ASP A 404 -11.28 -14.84 -8.55
CA ASP A 404 -10.27 -13.78 -8.43
C ASP A 404 -10.91 -12.44 -8.04
N LEU A 405 -12.08 -12.13 -8.57
CA LEU A 405 -12.82 -10.91 -8.27
C LEU A 405 -14.32 -11.22 -8.16
N LEU A 406 -14.90 -10.89 -7.02
CA LEU A 406 -16.35 -10.92 -6.82
C LEU A 406 -16.84 -9.57 -6.30
N CYS A 407 -17.76 -8.95 -7.07
CA CYS A 407 -18.49 -7.77 -6.61
C CYS A 407 -19.93 -8.16 -6.24
N ILE A 408 -20.41 -7.62 -5.12
CA ILE A 408 -21.75 -7.93 -4.58
C ILE A 408 -22.51 -6.61 -4.37
N SER A 409 -23.72 -6.49 -4.91
CA SER A 409 -24.62 -5.35 -4.66
C SER A 409 -25.06 -5.28 -3.19
N ALA A 410 -25.53 -4.12 -2.75
CA ALA A 410 -25.94 -3.93 -1.36
C ALA A 410 -27.10 -4.84 -0.91
N ASP A 411 -28.01 -5.17 -1.82
CA ASP A 411 -29.14 -6.09 -1.60
C ASP A 411 -28.79 -7.57 -1.84
N ALA A 412 -27.54 -7.84 -2.23
CA ALA A 412 -27.05 -9.17 -2.60
C ALA A 412 -27.88 -9.90 -3.69
N LYS A 413 -28.47 -9.13 -4.63
CA LYS A 413 -29.24 -9.66 -5.77
C LYS A 413 -28.46 -9.58 -7.10
N GLN A 414 -27.35 -8.85 -7.14
CA GLN A 414 -26.51 -8.72 -8.33
C GLN A 414 -25.06 -9.04 -7.98
N TYR A 415 -24.43 -9.81 -8.84
CA TYR A 415 -23.04 -10.26 -8.68
C TYR A 415 -22.29 -10.02 -9.98
N LEU A 416 -21.06 -9.50 -9.87
CA LEU A 416 -20.10 -9.46 -10.96
C LEU A 416 -18.91 -10.35 -10.59
N LEU A 417 -18.64 -11.32 -11.43
CA LEU A 417 -17.51 -12.21 -11.27
C LEU A 417 -16.44 -11.92 -12.27
N GLY A 418 -15.21 -11.87 -11.78
CA GLY A 418 -14.02 -11.66 -12.57
C GLY A 418 -13.08 -12.85 -12.49
N GLU A 419 -12.55 -13.25 -13.65
CA GLU A 419 -11.46 -14.22 -13.78
C GLU A 419 -10.30 -13.54 -14.51
N CYS A 420 -9.07 -13.68 -13.96
CA CYS A 420 -7.88 -13.01 -14.44
C CYS A 420 -6.88 -14.02 -15.01
N LYS A 421 -6.44 -13.84 -16.26
CA LYS A 421 -5.44 -14.74 -16.89
C LYS A 421 -4.29 -13.95 -17.47
N LEU A 422 -3.14 -14.03 -16.80
CA LEU A 422 -1.88 -13.44 -17.25
C LEU A 422 -1.04 -14.53 -17.93
N LYS A 423 -1.30 -14.77 -19.21
CA LYS A 423 -0.61 -15.79 -20.02
C LYS A 423 -0.46 -15.34 -21.47
N THR A 424 0.50 -15.93 -22.17
CA THR A 424 0.82 -15.58 -23.57
C THR A 424 -0.20 -16.12 -24.59
N SER A 425 -1.02 -17.10 -24.20
CA SER A 425 -2.12 -17.58 -25.03
C SER A 425 -3.43 -16.85 -24.69
N PRO A 426 -4.36 -16.71 -25.65
CA PRO A 426 -5.68 -16.16 -25.37
C PRO A 426 -6.42 -16.91 -24.26
N PHE A 427 -7.37 -16.26 -23.64
CA PHE A 427 -8.32 -16.88 -22.71
C PHE A 427 -9.15 -17.88 -23.50
N SER A 428 -9.06 -19.16 -23.14
CA SER A 428 -9.68 -20.25 -23.89
C SER A 428 -11.16 -20.42 -23.58
N TYR A 429 -11.91 -20.96 -24.54
CA TYR A 429 -13.33 -21.23 -24.36
C TYR A 429 -13.63 -22.26 -23.25
N SER A 430 -12.73 -23.23 -23.03
CA SER A 430 -12.86 -24.17 -21.89
C SER A 430 -12.71 -23.44 -20.53
N GLU A 431 -11.75 -22.53 -20.38
CA GLU A 431 -11.59 -21.73 -19.15
C GLU A 431 -12.81 -20.84 -18.90
N TYR A 432 -13.43 -20.32 -19.97
CA TYR A 432 -14.67 -19.55 -19.86
C TYR A 432 -15.82 -20.42 -19.32
N LEU A 433 -16.01 -21.62 -19.85
CA LEU A 433 -17.02 -22.54 -19.35
C LEU A 433 -16.79 -22.94 -17.89
N ASP A 434 -15.52 -23.16 -17.51
CA ASP A 434 -15.16 -23.45 -16.12
C ASP A 434 -15.50 -22.26 -15.21
N THR A 435 -15.26 -21.03 -15.66
CA THR A 435 -15.62 -19.80 -14.94
C THR A 435 -17.14 -19.71 -14.75
N LEU A 436 -17.93 -19.99 -15.78
CA LEU A 436 -19.39 -20.03 -15.68
C LEU A 436 -19.89 -21.11 -14.71
N ALA A 437 -19.24 -22.27 -14.70
CA ALA A 437 -19.61 -23.38 -13.82
C ALA A 437 -19.35 -23.08 -12.33
N LYS A 438 -18.30 -22.35 -12.00
CA LYS A 438 -18.02 -21.89 -10.61
C LYS A 438 -19.23 -21.15 -10.02
N LEU A 439 -20.01 -20.47 -10.85
CA LEU A 439 -21.12 -19.61 -10.45
C LEU A 439 -22.41 -20.34 -10.16
N ALA A 440 -22.68 -21.40 -10.87
CA ALA A 440 -23.91 -22.21 -10.68
C ALA A 440 -24.04 -22.66 -9.21
N SER A 441 -22.94 -22.66 -8.47
CA SER A 441 -22.87 -23.06 -7.04
C SER A 441 -23.18 -21.93 -6.06
N LEU A 442 -23.19 -20.64 -6.46
CA LEU A 442 -23.24 -19.53 -5.51
C LEU A 442 -24.64 -19.12 -5.04
N LYS A 443 -25.63 -18.92 -5.91
CA LYS A 443 -27.04 -18.65 -5.55
C LYS A 443 -27.98 -18.77 -6.76
N LYS A 444 -29.17 -19.37 -6.57
CA LYS A 444 -30.11 -19.63 -7.66
C LYS A 444 -30.98 -18.43 -8.13
N GLU A 445 -31.07 -17.35 -7.34
CA GLU A 445 -32.04 -16.26 -7.59
C GLU A 445 -31.36 -14.86 -7.76
N ALA A 446 -30.12 -14.81 -8.21
CA ALA A 446 -29.39 -13.58 -8.41
C ALA A 446 -29.11 -13.30 -9.89
N LYS A 447 -28.95 -12.02 -10.25
CA LYS A 447 -28.48 -11.63 -11.57
C LYS A 447 -26.98 -11.61 -11.61
N PHE A 448 -26.40 -12.33 -12.57
CA PHE A 448 -24.97 -12.47 -12.72
C PHE A 448 -24.46 -11.69 -13.93
N TYR A 449 -23.28 -11.09 -13.74
CA TYR A 449 -22.47 -10.45 -14.73
C TYR A 449 -21.06 -11.04 -14.66
N TYR A 450 -20.34 -11.01 -15.76
CA TYR A 450 -19.00 -11.56 -15.88
C TYR A 450 -18.02 -10.51 -16.36
N ALA A 451 -16.79 -10.56 -15.89
CA ALA A 451 -15.69 -9.75 -16.38
C ALA A 451 -14.46 -10.64 -16.56
N LEU A 452 -14.03 -10.85 -17.78
CA LEU A 452 -12.84 -11.63 -18.08
C LEU A 452 -11.69 -10.68 -18.38
N PHE A 453 -10.56 -10.92 -17.73
CA PHE A 453 -9.36 -10.12 -17.85
C PHE A 453 -8.24 -10.97 -18.45
N SER A 454 -7.66 -10.55 -19.56
CA SER A 454 -6.66 -11.33 -20.28
C SER A 454 -5.50 -10.46 -20.76
N GLU A 455 -4.25 -10.97 -20.66
CA GLU A 455 -3.10 -10.34 -21.30
C GLU A 455 -3.21 -10.42 -22.83
N SER A 456 -3.55 -11.59 -23.37
CA SER A 456 -3.40 -11.96 -24.78
C SER A 456 -4.72 -12.03 -25.55
N GLY A 457 -5.81 -11.46 -24.98
CA GLY A 457 -7.13 -11.48 -25.63
C GLY A 457 -7.92 -12.76 -25.35
N PHE A 458 -8.87 -13.07 -26.22
CA PHE A 458 -9.91 -14.09 -26.00
C PHE A 458 -10.12 -14.90 -27.27
N ASP A 459 -10.51 -16.18 -27.11
CA ASP A 459 -10.97 -17.01 -28.24
C ASP A 459 -12.20 -16.38 -28.91
N GLU A 460 -12.33 -16.56 -30.24
CA GLU A 460 -13.42 -15.98 -31.04
C GLU A 460 -14.80 -16.37 -30.50
N LYS A 461 -14.99 -17.61 -30.05
CA LYS A 461 -16.25 -18.08 -29.45
C LYS A 461 -16.65 -17.30 -28.20
N ILE A 462 -15.67 -16.89 -27.38
CA ILE A 462 -15.94 -16.05 -26.19
C ILE A 462 -16.42 -14.68 -26.63
N ILE A 463 -15.79 -14.09 -27.66
CA ILE A 463 -16.15 -12.76 -28.18
C ILE A 463 -17.59 -12.78 -28.73
N GLU A 464 -17.96 -13.84 -29.45
CA GLU A 464 -19.31 -14.01 -30.00
C GLU A 464 -20.37 -14.15 -28.90
N GLU A 465 -20.09 -14.98 -27.88
CA GLU A 465 -21.06 -15.28 -26.82
C GLU A 465 -21.16 -14.13 -25.80
N ALA A 466 -20.07 -13.39 -25.55
CA ALA A 466 -20.03 -12.29 -24.58
C ALA A 466 -21.09 -11.22 -24.87
N ALA A 467 -21.36 -10.94 -26.14
CA ALA A 467 -22.34 -9.95 -26.57
C ALA A 467 -23.77 -10.26 -26.10
N GLY A 468 -24.09 -11.56 -25.83
CA GLY A 468 -25.42 -12.01 -25.40
C GLY A 468 -25.55 -12.35 -23.91
N ASN A 469 -24.44 -12.47 -23.16
CA ASN A 469 -24.39 -13.15 -21.85
C ASN A 469 -24.01 -12.27 -20.66
N ASN A 470 -24.20 -10.96 -20.69
CA ASN A 470 -23.73 -10.04 -19.63
C ASN A 470 -22.23 -10.18 -19.31
N THR A 471 -21.41 -10.56 -20.29
CA THR A 471 -19.98 -10.79 -20.15
C THR A 471 -19.20 -9.61 -20.73
N MET A 472 -18.32 -9.04 -19.93
CA MET A 472 -17.41 -7.95 -20.31
C MET A 472 -16.01 -8.52 -20.50
N LEU A 473 -15.33 -8.11 -21.56
CA LEU A 473 -14.00 -8.58 -21.93
C LEU A 473 -13.01 -7.43 -21.86
N TYR A 474 -11.94 -7.60 -21.12
CA TYR A 474 -10.91 -6.57 -20.93
C TYR A 474 -9.52 -7.13 -21.19
N THR A 475 -8.80 -6.53 -22.13
CA THR A 475 -7.39 -6.85 -22.37
C THR A 475 -6.50 -6.04 -21.42
N LEU A 476 -5.27 -6.50 -21.20
CA LEU A 476 -4.26 -5.78 -20.41
C LEU A 476 -4.06 -4.36 -20.93
N GLU A 477 -4.03 -4.17 -22.26
CA GLU A 477 -3.88 -2.84 -22.88
C GLU A 477 -5.01 -1.89 -22.50
N GLN A 478 -6.27 -2.37 -22.51
CA GLN A 478 -7.42 -1.58 -22.09
C GLN A 478 -7.40 -1.24 -20.60
N ILE A 479 -6.94 -2.20 -19.75
CA ILE A 479 -6.82 -2.00 -18.30
C ILE A 479 -5.78 -0.93 -17.99
N VAL A 480 -4.57 -1.07 -18.55
CA VAL A 480 -3.44 -0.17 -18.27
C VAL A 480 -3.69 1.26 -18.75
N ASN A 481 -4.38 1.42 -19.88
CA ASN A 481 -4.68 2.71 -20.49
C ASN A 481 -6.05 3.28 -20.08
N TYR A 482 -6.71 2.70 -19.09
CA TYR A 482 -7.99 3.20 -18.61
C TYR A 482 -7.83 4.55 -17.90
N LYS A 483 -8.38 5.61 -18.51
CA LYS A 483 -8.31 7.00 -18.04
C LYS A 483 -9.62 7.46 -17.42
#